data_40953591ed9410d116918187d217b7b7
#
_entry.id   40953591ed9410d116918187d217b7b7
#
_cell.length_a   1.000
_cell.length_b   1.000
_cell.length_c   1.000
_cell.angle_alpha   90.00
_cell.angle_beta   90.00
_cell.angle_gamma   90.00
#
_symmetry.space_group_name_H-M   'P 1'
#
loop_
_entity.id
_entity.type
_entity.pdbx_description
1 polymer ?
#
loop_
_entity_poly.entity_id
_entity_poly.type
_entity_poly.pdbx_seq_one_letter_code
_entity_poly.pdbx_strand_id
1 'polypeptide(L)'
;MNKAMDETLPGKLGNPNAVFETDRRADPRIAAVMAMAGDLAPGVEELAADATYEESLAYAQVFEEAAALTHPMQMEMMPDFPSVEVTSQVIKGVDGNDISLYIHQPAQRSGPLSGPLPCVVHTHGGGMVVMTAADPDYIRWRNSLAAMGMVVVGVEFRNGGGSLGNHPFPAGLNDCASAAQWTYANRAALNISSMVISGESGGGNLSIATTLKALKEGWVDKIDGVYAMCPYISGSYANPPAELVSLKENDGYMLNCAMMATMVRVYDPNGEHGANPLAWPLQASTEDLTGLPPHIISVNELDPLRDEGLVFYRKLLAAGVSAV
;
A
#
# COMPACT_ATOMS: atom_id res chain seq x y z
N MET A 1 4.67 23.37 -28.40
CA MET A 1 6.11 23.72 -28.30
C MET A 1 6.82 22.48 -27.78
N ASN A 2 7.63 21.81 -28.61
CA ASN A 2 8.47 20.71 -28.13
C ASN A 2 9.46 21.29 -27.12
N LYS A 3 9.35 20.91 -25.84
CA LYS A 3 10.39 21.18 -24.86
C LYS A 3 11.68 20.49 -25.35
N ALA A 4 12.76 21.24 -25.51
CA ALA A 4 14.06 20.65 -25.85
C ALA A 4 14.43 19.63 -24.75
N MET A 5 14.99 18.47 -25.17
CA MET A 5 15.50 17.48 -24.22
C MET A 5 16.68 18.09 -23.45
N ASP A 6 16.65 17.94 -22.12
CA ASP A 6 17.75 18.31 -21.22
C ASP A 6 18.28 17.02 -20.56
N GLU A 7 19.30 16.45 -21.14
CA GLU A 7 19.91 15.20 -20.66
C GLU A 7 20.55 15.30 -19.26
N THR A 8 20.63 16.51 -18.70
CA THR A 8 21.13 16.71 -17.33
C THR A 8 20.07 16.42 -16.27
N LEU A 9 18.77 16.48 -16.65
CA LEU A 9 17.65 16.19 -15.76
C LEU A 9 17.20 14.72 -15.89
N PRO A 10 16.76 14.07 -14.79
CA PRO A 10 16.33 12.69 -14.80
C PRO A 10 14.90 12.52 -15.36
N GLY A 11 14.63 11.33 -15.88
CA GLY A 11 13.31 10.90 -16.29
C GLY A 11 12.60 11.85 -17.23
N LYS A 12 11.30 12.01 -17.01
CA LYS A 12 10.46 12.92 -17.85
C LYS A 12 10.72 14.40 -17.63
N LEU A 13 11.51 14.78 -16.63
CA LEU A 13 11.98 16.16 -16.49
C LEU A 13 12.94 16.52 -17.61
N GLY A 14 13.83 15.61 -17.98
CA GLY A 14 14.80 15.79 -19.06
C GLY A 14 14.25 15.39 -20.42
N ASN A 15 13.52 14.30 -20.50
CA ASN A 15 12.89 13.79 -21.71
C ASN A 15 11.42 13.46 -21.48
N PRO A 16 10.46 14.29 -21.93
CA PRO A 16 9.03 14.03 -21.74
C PRO A 16 8.53 12.69 -22.31
N ASN A 17 9.28 12.09 -23.24
CA ASN A 17 8.97 10.81 -23.85
C ASN A 17 9.72 9.64 -23.20
N ALA A 18 10.41 9.87 -22.07
CA ALA A 18 11.09 8.78 -21.35
C ALA A 18 10.07 7.74 -20.89
N VAL A 19 10.45 6.47 -21.04
CA VAL A 19 9.72 5.31 -20.53
C VAL A 19 10.64 4.53 -19.59
N PHE A 20 10.07 3.71 -18.73
CA PHE A 20 10.81 2.98 -17.71
C PHE A 20 11.97 2.17 -18.31
N GLU A 21 11.72 1.45 -19.41
CA GLU A 21 12.68 0.56 -20.07
C GLU A 21 13.90 1.29 -20.63
N THR A 22 13.77 2.57 -20.94
CA THR A 22 14.85 3.40 -21.51
C THR A 22 15.52 4.31 -20.48
N ASP A 23 15.01 4.38 -19.26
CA ASP A 23 15.63 5.16 -18.19
C ASP A 23 16.94 4.46 -17.76
N ARG A 24 18.05 5.21 -17.78
CA ARG A 24 19.39 4.70 -17.41
C ARG A 24 19.49 4.21 -15.96
N ARG A 25 18.53 4.55 -15.11
CA ARG A 25 18.44 4.13 -13.70
C ARG A 25 17.69 2.79 -13.55
N ALA A 26 16.96 2.36 -14.59
CA ALA A 26 16.20 1.11 -14.56
C ALA A 26 17.14 -0.09 -14.55
N ASP A 27 16.90 -1.06 -13.67
CA ASP A 27 17.56 -2.37 -13.73
C ASP A 27 17.01 -3.13 -14.96
N PRO A 28 17.87 -3.59 -15.87
CA PRO A 28 17.44 -4.26 -17.10
C PRO A 28 16.66 -5.55 -16.84
N ARG A 29 16.85 -6.21 -15.69
CA ARG A 29 16.08 -7.40 -15.30
C ARG A 29 14.64 -7.02 -14.94
N ILE A 30 14.45 -5.90 -14.26
CA ILE A 30 13.12 -5.39 -13.92
C ILE A 30 12.43 -4.90 -15.20
N ALA A 31 13.13 -4.16 -16.07
CA ALA A 31 12.59 -3.71 -17.35
C ALA A 31 12.08 -4.90 -18.22
N ALA A 32 12.81 -6.01 -18.24
CA ALA A 32 12.39 -7.21 -18.97
C ALA A 32 11.12 -7.84 -18.35
N VAL A 33 11.00 -7.91 -17.02
CA VAL A 33 9.80 -8.41 -16.35
C VAL A 33 8.60 -7.50 -16.60
N MET A 34 8.82 -6.19 -16.57
CA MET A 34 7.75 -5.20 -16.85
C MET A 34 7.23 -5.31 -18.29
N ALA A 35 8.12 -5.48 -19.26
CA ALA A 35 7.72 -5.70 -20.65
C ALA A 35 6.86 -6.96 -20.81
N MET A 36 7.25 -8.08 -20.18
CA MET A 36 6.45 -9.32 -20.19
C MET A 36 5.09 -9.13 -19.52
N ALA A 37 5.02 -8.43 -18.41
CA ALA A 37 3.76 -8.15 -17.73
C ALA A 37 2.84 -7.26 -18.57
N GLY A 38 3.39 -6.26 -19.26
CA GLY A 38 2.65 -5.40 -20.17
C GLY A 38 2.07 -6.14 -21.39
N ASP A 39 2.77 -7.16 -21.89
CA ASP A 39 2.27 -8.03 -22.97
C ASP A 39 1.09 -8.91 -22.52
N LEU A 40 1.05 -9.31 -21.24
CA LEU A 40 -0.01 -10.15 -20.68
C LEU A 40 -1.22 -9.34 -20.20
N ALA A 41 -0.98 -8.17 -19.66
CA ALA A 41 -1.99 -7.27 -19.11
C ALA A 41 -1.80 -5.87 -19.71
N PRO A 42 -2.34 -5.61 -20.92
CA PRO A 42 -2.26 -4.29 -21.52
C PRO A 42 -2.91 -3.25 -20.62
N GLY A 43 -2.29 -2.07 -20.57
CA GLY A 43 -2.77 -0.97 -19.74
C GLY A 43 -4.21 -0.58 -20.06
N VAL A 44 -4.93 -0.13 -19.05
CA VAL A 44 -6.29 0.41 -19.18
C VAL A 44 -6.20 1.85 -19.66
N GLU A 45 -7.08 2.22 -20.62
CA GLU A 45 -7.14 3.59 -21.15
C GLU A 45 -7.45 4.58 -20.02
N GLU A 46 -6.67 5.66 -19.93
CA GLU A 46 -6.83 6.67 -18.89
C GLU A 46 -8.17 7.42 -19.03
N LEU A 47 -8.80 7.69 -17.91
CA LEU A 47 -10.01 8.50 -17.88
C LEU A 47 -9.69 10.00 -17.98
N ALA A 48 -10.65 10.75 -18.52
CA ALA A 48 -10.62 12.21 -18.51
C ALA A 48 -10.62 12.75 -17.07
N ALA A 49 -10.02 13.93 -16.88
CA ALA A 49 -9.91 14.53 -15.55
C ALA A 49 -11.26 14.86 -14.90
N ASP A 50 -12.30 15.06 -15.70
CA ASP A 50 -13.69 15.33 -15.31
C ASP A 50 -14.61 14.10 -15.34
N ALA A 51 -14.03 12.88 -15.42
CA ALA A 51 -14.79 11.65 -15.37
C ALA A 51 -15.63 11.55 -14.09
N THR A 52 -16.82 11.00 -14.23
CA THR A 52 -17.76 10.78 -13.14
C THR A 52 -17.28 9.73 -12.15
N TYR A 53 -17.94 9.65 -11.00
CA TYR A 53 -17.69 8.59 -10.01
C TYR A 53 -18.00 7.20 -10.59
N GLU A 54 -19.09 7.06 -11.32
CA GLU A 54 -19.51 5.80 -11.96
C GLU A 54 -18.49 5.34 -13.02
N GLU A 55 -17.97 6.26 -13.84
CA GLU A 55 -16.88 5.94 -14.78
C GLU A 55 -15.60 5.55 -14.05
N SER A 56 -15.29 6.20 -12.93
CA SER A 56 -14.13 5.86 -12.11
C SER A 56 -14.26 4.48 -11.46
N LEU A 57 -15.46 4.08 -11.00
CA LEU A 57 -15.74 2.73 -10.52
C LEU A 57 -15.58 1.68 -11.63
N ALA A 58 -16.12 1.95 -12.81
CA ALA A 58 -15.97 1.06 -13.96
C ALA A 58 -14.50 0.90 -14.37
N TYR A 59 -13.73 1.98 -14.33
CA TYR A 59 -12.27 1.94 -14.55
C TYR A 59 -11.56 1.06 -13.52
N ALA A 60 -11.88 1.22 -12.23
CA ALA A 60 -11.28 0.43 -11.16
C ALA A 60 -11.54 -1.07 -11.34
N GLN A 61 -12.76 -1.44 -11.77
CA GLN A 61 -13.10 -2.83 -12.06
C GLN A 61 -12.27 -3.38 -13.23
N VAL A 62 -12.20 -2.66 -14.34
CA VAL A 62 -11.42 -3.07 -15.52
C VAL A 62 -9.94 -3.14 -15.20
N PHE A 63 -9.42 -2.20 -14.40
CA PHE A 63 -8.03 -2.20 -13.96
C PHE A 63 -7.69 -3.45 -13.13
N GLU A 64 -8.54 -3.81 -12.17
CA GLU A 64 -8.36 -5.00 -11.34
C GLU A 64 -8.42 -6.28 -12.20
N GLU A 65 -9.38 -6.39 -13.11
CA GLU A 65 -9.50 -7.52 -14.03
C GLU A 65 -8.25 -7.67 -14.93
N ALA A 66 -7.72 -6.56 -15.43
CA ALA A 66 -6.49 -6.56 -16.23
C ALA A 66 -5.28 -7.01 -15.39
N ALA A 67 -5.13 -6.50 -14.18
CA ALA A 67 -4.06 -6.92 -13.28
C ALA A 67 -4.13 -8.43 -12.96
N ALA A 68 -5.34 -8.97 -12.77
CA ALA A 68 -5.57 -10.37 -12.50
C ALA A 68 -5.16 -11.32 -13.66
N LEU A 69 -4.99 -10.83 -14.88
CA LEU A 69 -4.50 -11.65 -16.00
C LEU A 69 -3.08 -12.20 -15.75
N THR A 70 -2.31 -11.56 -14.90
CA THR A 70 -0.96 -12.02 -14.52
C THR A 70 -0.96 -13.09 -13.42
N HIS A 71 -2.06 -13.25 -12.67
CA HIS A 71 -2.13 -14.14 -11.50
C HIS A 71 -1.77 -15.60 -11.81
N PRO A 72 -2.22 -16.24 -12.93
CA PRO A 72 -1.84 -17.61 -13.22
C PRO A 72 -0.33 -17.78 -13.35
N MET A 73 0.35 -16.85 -14.03
CA MET A 73 1.80 -16.86 -14.17
C MET A 73 2.50 -16.66 -12.81
N GLN A 74 2.02 -15.70 -12.02
CA GLN A 74 2.56 -15.44 -10.68
C GLN A 74 2.42 -16.65 -9.76
N MET A 75 1.29 -17.36 -9.82
CA MET A 75 1.07 -18.60 -9.06
C MET A 75 2.01 -19.73 -9.49
N GLU A 76 2.24 -19.90 -10.80
CA GLU A 76 3.20 -20.89 -11.33
C GLU A 76 4.64 -20.58 -10.89
N MET A 77 4.99 -19.30 -10.83
CA MET A 77 6.32 -18.84 -10.42
C MET A 77 6.49 -18.73 -8.90
N MET A 78 5.44 -18.99 -8.11
CA MET A 78 5.52 -18.87 -6.67
C MET A 78 6.40 -19.98 -6.08
N PRO A 79 7.38 -19.61 -5.23
CA PRO A 79 8.17 -20.62 -4.52
C PRO A 79 7.30 -21.45 -3.57
N ASP A 80 7.69 -22.70 -3.35
CA ASP A 80 7.11 -23.51 -2.29
C ASP A 80 7.51 -23.01 -0.90
N PHE A 81 6.56 -22.99 0.03
CA PHE A 81 6.78 -22.57 1.41
C PHE A 81 6.39 -23.70 2.39
N PRO A 82 7.07 -24.87 2.37
CA PRO A 82 6.69 -26.02 3.19
C PRO A 82 6.83 -25.79 4.70
N SER A 83 7.56 -24.76 5.09
CA SER A 83 7.74 -24.35 6.48
C SER A 83 6.67 -23.36 6.98
N VAL A 84 5.68 -23.01 6.16
CA VAL A 84 4.63 -22.06 6.50
C VAL A 84 3.28 -22.76 6.59
N GLU A 85 2.57 -22.47 7.67
CA GLU A 85 1.15 -22.82 7.83
C GLU A 85 0.31 -21.56 7.57
N VAL A 86 -0.78 -21.73 6.82
CA VAL A 86 -1.74 -20.67 6.53
C VAL A 86 -3.10 -21.08 7.04
N THR A 87 -3.70 -20.23 7.86
CA THR A 87 -5.08 -20.38 8.35
C THR A 87 -5.86 -19.10 8.08
N SER A 88 -7.17 -19.14 8.18
CA SER A 88 -8.03 -17.97 8.05
C SER A 88 -8.96 -17.82 9.26
N GLN A 89 -9.28 -16.57 9.58
CA GLN A 89 -10.21 -16.21 10.64
C GLN A 89 -11.13 -15.10 10.14
N VAL A 90 -12.42 -15.21 10.39
CA VAL A 90 -13.36 -14.11 10.15
C VAL A 90 -13.61 -13.40 11.48
N ILE A 91 -13.50 -12.08 11.46
CA ILE A 91 -13.78 -11.21 12.61
C ILE A 91 -14.90 -10.23 12.28
N LYS A 92 -15.49 -9.61 13.30
CA LYS A 92 -16.42 -8.48 13.10
C LYS A 92 -15.68 -7.15 13.14
N GLY A 93 -15.90 -6.34 12.11
CA GLY A 93 -15.46 -4.95 12.07
C GLY A 93 -16.31 -4.04 12.96
N VAL A 94 -15.82 -2.82 13.19
CA VAL A 94 -16.54 -1.80 13.99
C VAL A 94 -17.88 -1.40 13.34
N ASP A 95 -18.00 -1.55 12.03
CA ASP A 95 -19.22 -1.27 11.26
C ASP A 95 -20.18 -2.49 11.21
N GLY A 96 -19.85 -3.58 11.93
CA GLY A 96 -20.64 -4.83 11.98
C GLY A 96 -20.41 -5.78 10.80
N ASN A 97 -19.58 -5.41 9.84
CA ASN A 97 -19.20 -6.23 8.69
C ASN A 97 -18.26 -7.39 9.09
N ASP A 98 -18.20 -8.40 8.21
CA ASP A 98 -17.21 -9.46 8.31
C ASP A 98 -15.89 -9.01 7.67
N ILE A 99 -14.76 -9.32 8.33
CA ILE A 99 -13.40 -9.08 7.85
C ILE A 99 -12.66 -10.41 7.88
N SER A 100 -12.17 -10.87 6.73
CA SER A 100 -11.33 -12.06 6.65
C SER A 100 -9.89 -11.72 6.98
N LEU A 101 -9.28 -12.52 7.85
CA LEU A 101 -7.86 -12.42 8.18
C LEU A 101 -7.16 -13.70 7.70
N TYR A 102 -6.04 -13.55 6.99
CA TYR A 102 -5.17 -14.65 6.56
C TYR A 102 -3.94 -14.69 7.47
N ILE A 103 -3.80 -15.76 8.26
CA ILE A 103 -2.75 -15.91 9.26
C ILE A 103 -1.69 -16.86 8.72
N HIS A 104 -0.51 -16.32 8.43
CA HIS A 104 0.66 -17.05 7.98
C HIS A 104 1.65 -17.15 9.13
N GLN A 105 2.15 -18.36 9.42
CA GLN A 105 3.08 -18.57 10.53
C GLN A 105 4.00 -19.75 10.25
N PRO A 106 5.15 -19.87 10.95
CA PRO A 106 5.97 -21.06 10.86
C PRO A 106 5.16 -22.31 11.25
N ALA A 107 5.15 -23.34 10.38
CA ALA A 107 4.42 -24.59 10.63
C ALA A 107 4.93 -25.37 11.84
N GLN A 108 6.22 -25.21 12.16
CA GLN A 108 6.85 -25.82 13.34
C GLN A 108 7.53 -24.74 14.19
N ARG A 109 7.08 -24.64 15.44
CA ARG A 109 7.67 -23.73 16.42
C ARG A 109 8.57 -24.51 17.38
N SER A 110 9.86 -24.63 17.03
CA SER A 110 10.87 -25.33 17.83
C SER A 110 12.19 -24.56 17.82
N GLY A 111 13.06 -24.82 18.80
CA GLY A 111 14.34 -24.12 18.93
C GLY A 111 14.14 -22.58 19.06
N PRO A 112 14.78 -21.75 18.23
CA PRO A 112 14.62 -20.30 18.27
C PRO A 112 13.19 -19.80 18.05
N LEU A 113 12.33 -20.60 17.40
CA LEU A 113 10.92 -20.26 17.12
C LEU A 113 9.95 -20.79 18.19
N SER A 114 10.43 -21.35 19.30
CA SER A 114 9.55 -21.92 20.35
C SER A 114 8.86 -20.87 21.22
N GLY A 115 9.40 -19.65 21.27
CA GLY A 115 8.84 -18.51 22.01
C GLY A 115 7.83 -17.68 21.20
N PRO A 116 7.36 -16.56 21.79
CA PRO A 116 6.55 -15.58 21.07
C PRO A 116 7.34 -14.96 19.91
N LEU A 117 6.71 -14.86 18.73
CA LEU A 117 7.31 -14.35 17.50
C LEU A 117 6.88 -12.90 17.22
N PRO A 118 7.69 -12.11 16.48
CA PRO A 118 7.22 -10.83 15.99
C PRO A 118 6.02 -11.02 15.03
N CYS A 119 5.10 -10.05 15.03
CA CYS A 119 3.92 -10.08 14.18
C CYS A 119 3.89 -8.87 13.24
N VAL A 120 3.47 -9.13 12.00
CA VAL A 120 3.14 -8.10 11.01
C VAL A 120 1.65 -8.18 10.71
N VAL A 121 0.92 -7.09 10.93
CA VAL A 121 -0.41 -6.89 10.35
C VAL A 121 -0.21 -6.28 8.98
N HIS A 122 -0.56 -7.04 7.94
CA HIS A 122 -0.28 -6.68 6.55
C HIS A 122 -1.53 -6.14 5.85
N THR A 123 -1.40 -4.96 5.26
CA THR A 123 -2.40 -4.29 4.42
C THR A 123 -1.89 -4.22 2.99
N HIS A 124 -2.63 -4.79 2.04
CA HIS A 124 -2.23 -4.89 0.63
C HIS A 124 -2.34 -3.56 -0.13
N GLY A 125 -1.69 -3.48 -1.30
CA GLY A 125 -1.73 -2.34 -2.21
C GLY A 125 -3.07 -2.15 -2.92
N GLY A 126 -3.06 -1.48 -4.07
CA GLY A 126 -4.26 -1.24 -4.88
C GLY A 126 -4.98 0.07 -4.58
N GLY A 127 -4.29 1.07 -4.00
CA GLY A 127 -4.82 2.42 -3.80
C GLY A 127 -6.02 2.52 -2.86
N MET A 128 -6.24 1.54 -1.97
CA MET A 128 -7.42 1.35 -1.11
C MET A 128 -8.71 1.13 -1.92
N VAL A 129 -8.60 0.81 -3.19
CA VAL A 129 -9.72 0.77 -4.16
C VAL A 129 -9.89 -0.60 -4.79
N VAL A 130 -8.79 -1.28 -5.12
CA VAL A 130 -8.78 -2.54 -5.87
C VAL A 130 -7.84 -3.56 -5.22
N MET A 131 -7.80 -4.76 -5.78
CA MET A 131 -6.99 -5.90 -5.34
C MET A 131 -7.52 -6.55 -4.06
N THR A 132 -6.97 -7.71 -3.72
CA THR A 132 -7.37 -8.49 -2.54
C THR A 132 -6.16 -8.97 -1.76
N ALA A 133 -6.32 -9.23 -0.47
CA ALA A 133 -5.26 -9.86 0.31
C ALA A 133 -4.93 -11.28 -0.18
N ALA A 134 -5.81 -11.90 -0.97
CA ALA A 134 -5.61 -13.23 -1.54
C ALA A 134 -4.85 -13.22 -2.88
N ASP A 135 -4.46 -12.07 -3.41
CA ASP A 135 -3.69 -12.01 -4.64
C ASP A 135 -2.27 -12.61 -4.47
N PRO A 136 -1.70 -13.22 -5.52
CA PRO A 136 -0.48 -14.03 -5.43
C PRO A 136 0.73 -13.31 -4.84
N ASP A 137 0.93 -12.04 -5.21
CA ASP A 137 2.06 -11.25 -4.71
C ASP A 137 2.00 -11.05 -3.19
N TYR A 138 0.81 -10.80 -2.66
CA TYR A 138 0.60 -10.62 -1.23
C TYR A 138 0.67 -11.94 -0.45
N ILE A 139 0.19 -13.04 -1.02
CA ILE A 139 0.39 -14.38 -0.46
C ILE A 139 1.88 -14.69 -0.37
N ARG A 140 2.63 -14.46 -1.47
CA ARG A 140 4.07 -14.68 -1.53
C ARG A 140 4.82 -13.85 -0.48
N TRP A 141 4.47 -12.57 -0.37
CA TRP A 141 5.09 -11.67 0.61
C TRP A 141 4.88 -12.18 2.05
N ARG A 142 3.64 -12.49 2.42
CA ARG A 142 3.32 -13.03 3.76
C ARG A 142 3.99 -14.37 4.02
N ASN A 143 4.00 -15.28 3.05
CA ASN A 143 4.71 -16.56 3.16
C ASN A 143 6.21 -16.36 3.38
N SER A 144 6.83 -15.41 2.67
CA SER A 144 8.25 -15.10 2.82
C SER A 144 8.58 -14.61 4.23
N LEU A 145 7.77 -13.71 4.77
CA LEU A 145 7.94 -13.22 6.14
C LEU A 145 7.72 -14.33 7.19
N ALA A 146 6.70 -15.16 6.99
CA ALA A 146 6.42 -16.28 7.89
C ALA A 146 7.55 -17.34 7.86
N ALA A 147 8.13 -17.60 6.69
CA ALA A 147 9.29 -18.49 6.55
C ALA A 147 10.54 -17.98 7.29
N MET A 148 10.65 -16.66 7.49
CA MET A 148 11.70 -16.03 8.28
C MET A 148 11.42 -16.03 9.80
N GLY A 149 10.29 -16.58 10.24
CA GLY A 149 9.99 -16.71 11.67
C GLY A 149 9.04 -15.64 12.23
N MET A 150 8.21 -15.03 11.41
CA MET A 150 7.19 -14.07 11.83
C MET A 150 5.79 -14.67 11.79
N VAL A 151 4.88 -14.12 12.57
CA VAL A 151 3.44 -14.28 12.34
C VAL A 151 2.97 -13.13 11.47
N VAL A 152 2.25 -13.41 10.39
CA VAL A 152 1.74 -12.36 9.49
C VAL A 152 0.23 -12.49 9.38
N VAL A 153 -0.47 -11.42 9.71
CA VAL A 153 -1.94 -11.33 9.63
C VAL A 153 -2.29 -10.44 8.44
N GLY A 154 -2.64 -11.04 7.31
CA GLY A 154 -3.12 -10.32 6.12
C GLY A 154 -4.58 -9.92 6.30
N VAL A 155 -4.90 -8.67 6.05
CA VAL A 155 -6.24 -8.11 6.24
C VAL A 155 -6.95 -7.99 4.90
N GLU A 156 -8.10 -8.67 4.76
CA GLU A 156 -9.03 -8.46 3.65
C GLU A 156 -9.95 -7.30 4.00
N PHE A 157 -9.50 -6.09 3.80
CA PHE A 157 -10.27 -4.89 4.09
C PHE A 157 -11.18 -4.52 2.91
N ARG A 158 -12.29 -3.82 3.19
CA ARG A 158 -13.19 -3.30 2.18
C ARG A 158 -12.50 -2.24 1.31
N ASN A 159 -12.60 -2.42 0.01
CA ASN A 159 -12.06 -1.49 -0.99
C ASN A 159 -13.09 -0.43 -1.39
N GLY A 160 -12.60 0.70 -1.93
CA GLY A 160 -13.45 1.73 -2.52
C GLY A 160 -14.16 1.28 -3.80
N GLY A 161 -13.61 0.30 -4.52
CA GLY A 161 -14.14 -0.26 -5.77
C GLY A 161 -13.68 -1.69 -5.98
N GLY A 162 -13.64 -2.14 -7.24
CA GLY A 162 -13.21 -3.48 -7.61
C GLY A 162 -14.10 -4.61 -7.08
N SER A 163 -13.55 -5.80 -6.97
CA SER A 163 -14.27 -7.01 -6.58
C SER A 163 -14.75 -7.03 -5.12
N LEU A 164 -14.10 -6.28 -4.23
CA LEU A 164 -14.48 -6.17 -2.81
C LEU A 164 -15.48 -5.05 -2.53
N GLY A 165 -16.04 -4.45 -3.57
CA GLY A 165 -17.22 -3.58 -3.49
C GLY A 165 -16.94 -2.09 -3.37
N ASN A 166 -18.03 -1.33 -3.27
CA ASN A 166 -18.01 0.14 -3.23
C ASN A 166 -18.04 0.63 -1.79
N HIS A 167 -16.89 0.66 -1.15
CA HIS A 167 -16.76 1.08 0.24
C HIS A 167 -15.72 2.21 0.35
N PRO A 168 -16.11 3.47 0.03
CA PRO A 168 -15.20 4.60 0.12
C PRO A 168 -14.70 4.81 1.55
N PHE A 169 -13.75 5.73 1.70
CA PHE A 169 -13.26 6.15 3.02
C PHE A 169 -14.42 6.46 3.98
N PRO A 170 -14.37 6.00 5.25
CA PRO A 170 -13.25 5.35 5.94
C PRO A 170 -13.37 3.81 6.08
N ALA A 171 -14.13 3.12 5.23
CA ALA A 171 -14.47 1.70 5.43
C ALA A 171 -13.23 0.81 5.58
N GLY A 172 -12.29 0.84 4.62
CA GLY A 172 -11.06 0.05 4.67
C GLY A 172 -10.17 0.38 5.88
N LEU A 173 -10.09 1.66 6.25
CA LEU A 173 -9.38 2.07 7.46
C LEU A 173 -9.99 1.48 8.74
N ASN A 174 -11.33 1.46 8.84
CA ASN A 174 -12.04 0.87 9.98
C ASN A 174 -11.77 -0.64 10.09
N ASP A 175 -11.71 -1.32 8.95
CA ASP A 175 -11.39 -2.75 8.89
C ASP A 175 -9.95 -3.02 9.34
N CYS A 176 -8.97 -2.25 8.85
CA CYS A 176 -7.57 -2.36 9.26
C CYS A 176 -7.39 -2.09 10.75
N ALA A 177 -8.07 -1.07 11.30
CA ALA A 177 -8.04 -0.77 12.73
C ALA A 177 -8.66 -1.91 13.56
N SER A 178 -9.78 -2.50 13.10
CA SER A 178 -10.42 -3.64 13.74
C SER A 178 -9.49 -4.87 13.74
N ALA A 179 -8.82 -5.13 12.62
CA ALA A 179 -7.86 -6.23 12.48
C ALA A 179 -6.65 -6.06 13.40
N ALA A 180 -6.07 -4.86 13.49
CA ALA A 180 -4.95 -4.57 14.39
C ALA A 180 -5.34 -4.76 15.86
N GLN A 181 -6.51 -4.25 16.26
CA GLN A 181 -7.02 -4.43 17.64
C GLN A 181 -7.30 -5.90 17.96
N TRP A 182 -7.90 -6.64 17.02
CA TRP A 182 -8.12 -8.09 17.18
C TRP A 182 -6.81 -8.85 17.31
N THR A 183 -5.82 -8.54 16.48
CA THR A 183 -4.49 -9.17 16.53
C THR A 183 -3.84 -8.96 17.88
N TYR A 184 -3.85 -7.73 18.40
CA TYR A 184 -3.32 -7.44 19.73
C TYR A 184 -4.11 -8.15 20.85
N ALA A 185 -5.42 -8.17 20.78
CA ALA A 185 -6.26 -8.86 21.78
C ALA A 185 -6.01 -10.38 21.82
N ASN A 186 -5.66 -10.96 20.67
CA ASN A 186 -5.37 -12.39 20.52
C ASN A 186 -3.86 -12.71 20.57
N ARG A 187 -2.98 -11.79 20.99
CA ARG A 187 -1.53 -11.96 20.97
C ARG A 187 -1.03 -13.18 21.74
N ALA A 188 -1.72 -13.57 22.81
CA ALA A 188 -1.37 -14.77 23.57
C ALA A 188 -1.70 -16.05 22.79
N ALA A 189 -2.86 -16.12 22.12
CA ALA A 189 -3.26 -17.26 21.29
C ALA A 189 -2.40 -17.39 20.04
N LEU A 190 -2.07 -16.26 19.41
CA LEU A 190 -1.16 -16.19 18.26
C LEU A 190 0.31 -16.40 18.67
N ASN A 191 0.61 -16.35 19.96
CA ASN A 191 1.95 -16.45 20.53
C ASN A 191 2.90 -15.42 19.87
N ILE A 192 2.53 -14.13 19.93
CA ILE A 192 3.30 -13.02 19.37
C ILE A 192 3.88 -12.12 20.46
N SER A 193 5.08 -11.57 20.20
CA SER A 193 5.84 -10.71 21.11
C SER A 193 5.64 -9.23 20.85
N SER A 194 5.51 -8.86 19.59
CA SER A 194 5.40 -7.47 19.12
C SER A 194 4.48 -7.41 17.91
N MET A 195 3.93 -6.23 17.61
CA MET A 195 3.04 -6.02 16.47
C MET A 195 3.44 -4.78 15.68
N VAL A 196 3.81 -4.98 14.42
CA VAL A 196 4.08 -3.92 13.44
C VAL A 196 2.95 -3.93 12.40
N ILE A 197 2.52 -2.75 11.94
CA ILE A 197 1.63 -2.65 10.80
C ILE A 197 2.46 -2.34 9.57
N SER A 198 2.24 -3.07 8.48
CA SER A 198 3.01 -2.91 7.25
C SER A 198 2.15 -3.08 6.02
N GLY A 199 2.44 -2.29 5.00
CA GLY A 199 1.81 -2.40 3.69
C GLY A 199 2.50 -1.55 2.64
N GLU A 200 2.18 -1.82 1.38
CA GLU A 200 2.72 -1.13 0.23
C GLU A 200 1.66 -0.26 -0.46
N SER A 201 2.07 0.87 -1.03
CA SER A 201 1.19 1.77 -1.80
C SER A 201 -0.04 2.21 -0.98
N GLY A 202 -1.26 1.86 -1.42
CA GLY A 202 -2.50 2.04 -0.64
C GLY A 202 -2.47 1.35 0.72
N GLY A 203 -1.85 0.18 0.82
CA GLY A 203 -1.62 -0.50 2.10
C GLY A 203 -0.64 0.26 2.99
N GLY A 204 0.37 0.92 2.41
CA GLY A 204 1.25 1.85 3.11
C GLY A 204 0.48 3.04 3.70
N ASN A 205 -0.48 3.59 2.95
CA ASN A 205 -1.43 4.58 3.46
C ASN A 205 -2.19 4.03 4.66
N LEU A 206 -2.87 2.88 4.50
CA LEU A 206 -3.67 2.28 5.57
C LEU A 206 -2.86 1.91 6.80
N SER A 207 -1.58 1.52 6.64
CA SER A 207 -0.67 1.26 7.76
C SER A 207 -0.44 2.52 8.61
N ILE A 208 -0.14 3.64 7.96
CA ILE A 208 0.05 4.94 8.61
C ILE A 208 -1.27 5.46 9.18
N ALA A 209 -2.35 5.45 8.38
CA ALA A 209 -3.66 5.97 8.78
C ALA A 209 -4.25 5.19 9.97
N THR A 210 -4.06 3.85 10.01
CA THR A 210 -4.46 3.02 11.17
C THR A 210 -3.71 3.43 12.42
N THR A 211 -2.42 3.75 12.31
CA THR A 211 -1.61 4.16 13.46
C THR A 211 -1.96 5.58 13.92
N LEU A 212 -2.26 6.50 12.98
CA LEU A 212 -2.81 7.84 13.31
C LEU A 212 -4.17 7.72 14.00
N LYS A 213 -5.06 6.84 13.51
CA LYS A 213 -6.34 6.55 14.15
C LYS A 213 -6.15 5.98 15.55
N ALA A 214 -5.19 5.07 15.72
CA ALA A 214 -4.84 4.50 17.01
C ALA A 214 -4.36 5.55 18.02
N LEU A 215 -3.53 6.50 17.57
CA LEU A 215 -3.08 7.61 18.39
C LEU A 215 -4.26 8.49 18.83
N LYS A 216 -5.11 8.88 17.89
CA LYS A 216 -6.28 9.71 18.12
C LYS A 216 -7.31 9.06 19.07
N GLU A 217 -7.43 7.73 19.01
CA GLU A 217 -8.37 6.95 19.82
C GLU A 217 -7.74 6.37 21.10
N GLY A 218 -6.45 6.63 21.36
CA GLY A 218 -5.77 6.27 22.61
C GLY A 218 -5.40 4.80 22.77
N TRP A 219 -5.11 4.10 21.66
CA TRP A 219 -4.63 2.70 21.69
C TRP A 219 -3.35 2.46 20.89
N VAL A 220 -2.60 3.53 20.57
CA VAL A 220 -1.36 3.46 19.80
C VAL A 220 -0.26 2.66 20.50
N ASP A 221 -0.30 2.54 21.81
CA ASP A 221 0.59 1.72 22.63
C ASP A 221 0.55 0.22 22.31
N LYS A 222 -0.45 -0.22 21.55
CA LYS A 222 -0.57 -1.59 21.06
C LYS A 222 0.25 -1.85 19.78
N ILE A 223 0.80 -0.81 19.16
CA ILE A 223 1.53 -0.86 17.90
C ILE A 223 2.99 -0.53 18.16
N ASP A 224 3.89 -1.49 17.91
CA ASP A 224 5.33 -1.34 18.17
C ASP A 224 6.06 -0.60 17.04
N GLY A 225 5.48 -0.49 15.85
CA GLY A 225 6.05 0.23 14.72
C GLY A 225 5.22 0.14 13.45
N VAL A 226 5.64 0.91 12.45
CA VAL A 226 5.06 0.92 11.10
C VAL A 226 6.16 0.71 10.07
N TYR A 227 5.91 -0.15 9.08
CA TYR A 227 6.71 -0.21 7.88
C TYR A 227 5.83 0.09 6.66
N ALA A 228 5.93 1.31 6.12
CA ALA A 228 5.21 1.74 4.94
C ALA A 228 6.13 1.71 3.71
N MET A 229 5.77 0.88 2.73
CA MET A 229 6.50 0.71 1.48
C MET A 229 5.85 1.56 0.39
N CYS A 230 6.64 2.41 -0.29
CA CYS A 230 6.17 3.30 -1.37
C CYS A 230 4.75 3.83 -1.13
N PRO A 231 4.49 4.51 0.02
CA PRO A 231 3.14 4.79 0.49
C PRO A 231 2.42 5.80 -0.43
N TYR A 232 1.17 5.51 -0.78
CA TYR A 232 0.26 6.36 -1.57
C TYR A 232 -0.55 7.27 -0.64
N ILE A 233 -0.04 8.45 -0.32
CA ILE A 233 -0.48 9.24 0.84
C ILE A 233 -0.82 10.72 0.59
N SER A 234 -0.59 11.25 -0.63
CA SER A 234 -0.81 12.67 -0.89
C SER A 234 -2.24 13.04 -1.24
N GLY A 235 -2.93 12.18 -2.00
CA GLY A 235 -4.26 12.47 -2.56
C GLY A 235 -4.27 13.55 -3.65
N SER A 236 -3.10 14.11 -4.02
CA SER A 236 -3.00 15.31 -4.87
C SER A 236 -2.55 15.03 -6.31
N TYR A 237 -2.88 13.86 -6.84
CA TYR A 237 -2.35 13.39 -8.14
C TYR A 237 -2.98 14.08 -9.35
N ALA A 238 -4.23 14.58 -9.25
CA ALA A 238 -4.85 15.36 -10.31
C ALA A 238 -4.16 16.70 -10.53
N ASN A 239 -3.58 17.28 -9.47
CA ASN A 239 -2.85 18.54 -9.48
C ASN A 239 -1.59 18.41 -8.64
N PRO A 240 -0.54 17.74 -9.17
CA PRO A 240 0.67 17.43 -8.41
C PRO A 240 1.35 18.67 -7.84
N PRO A 241 1.60 18.74 -6.52
CA PRO A 241 2.34 19.82 -5.90
C PRO A 241 3.76 19.93 -6.45
N ALA A 242 4.30 21.15 -6.52
CA ALA A 242 5.62 21.39 -7.11
C ALA A 242 6.77 20.70 -6.37
N GLU A 243 6.61 20.48 -5.07
CA GLU A 243 7.56 19.79 -4.18
C GLU A 243 7.60 18.27 -4.36
N LEU A 244 6.54 17.67 -4.90
CA LEU A 244 6.49 16.24 -5.22
C LEU A 244 6.97 16.03 -6.65
N VAL A 245 8.25 16.27 -6.88
CA VAL A 245 8.88 16.27 -8.21
C VAL A 245 8.77 14.92 -8.89
N SER A 246 8.85 13.81 -8.12
CA SER A 246 8.75 12.44 -8.64
C SER A 246 7.44 12.16 -9.36
N LEU A 247 6.34 12.84 -9.01
CA LEU A 247 5.06 12.75 -9.73
C LEU A 247 5.13 13.24 -11.20
N LYS A 248 6.14 14.07 -11.53
CA LYS A 248 6.41 14.51 -12.91
C LYS A 248 7.59 13.77 -13.52
N GLU A 249 8.61 13.50 -12.73
CA GLU A 249 9.84 12.83 -13.14
C GLU A 249 9.59 11.41 -13.62
N ASN A 250 8.79 10.67 -12.85
CA ASN A 250 8.55 9.23 -13.05
C ASN A 250 7.12 8.92 -13.50
N ASP A 251 6.34 9.92 -13.93
CA ASP A 251 4.95 9.72 -14.37
C ASP A 251 4.87 8.73 -15.52
N GLY A 252 4.05 7.67 -15.34
CA GLY A 252 3.94 6.58 -16.30
C GLY A 252 5.04 5.51 -16.21
N TYR A 253 5.86 5.51 -15.16
CA TYR A 253 6.78 4.41 -14.85
C TYR A 253 6.10 3.38 -13.94
N MET A 254 5.22 2.56 -14.43
CA MET A 254 4.23 1.69 -13.78
C MET A 254 2.97 2.43 -13.33
N LEU A 255 3.11 3.45 -12.52
CA LEU A 255 2.02 4.29 -12.04
C LEU A 255 2.01 5.60 -12.80
N ASN A 256 0.83 6.17 -13.01
CA ASN A 256 0.68 7.50 -13.58
C ASN A 256 -0.33 8.35 -12.78
N CYS A 257 -0.19 9.66 -12.88
CA CYS A 257 -1.01 10.60 -12.11
C CYS A 257 -2.50 10.51 -12.47
N ALA A 258 -2.86 10.24 -13.73
CA ALA A 258 -4.27 10.13 -14.16
C ALA A 258 -4.95 8.93 -13.51
N MET A 259 -4.31 7.75 -13.54
CA MET A 259 -4.79 6.55 -12.86
C MET A 259 -4.91 6.78 -11.34
N MET A 260 -3.86 7.34 -10.73
CA MET A 260 -3.86 7.62 -9.29
C MET A 260 -4.97 8.62 -8.90
N ALA A 261 -5.22 9.65 -9.71
CA ALA A 261 -6.33 10.59 -9.50
C ALA A 261 -7.70 9.91 -9.65
N THR A 262 -7.81 8.92 -10.53
CA THR A 262 -9.04 8.11 -10.64
C THR A 262 -9.28 7.30 -9.37
N MET A 263 -8.26 6.67 -8.80
CA MET A 263 -8.39 5.96 -7.53
C MET A 263 -8.76 6.90 -6.37
N VAL A 264 -8.24 8.14 -6.35
CA VAL A 264 -8.68 9.17 -5.39
C VAL A 264 -10.18 9.42 -5.48
N ARG A 265 -10.73 9.59 -6.70
CA ARG A 265 -12.19 9.81 -6.88
C ARG A 265 -13.03 8.64 -6.40
N VAL A 266 -12.53 7.41 -6.50
CA VAL A 266 -13.22 6.22 -5.98
C VAL A 266 -13.14 6.15 -4.45
N TYR A 267 -11.98 6.46 -3.87
CA TYR A 267 -11.77 6.40 -2.43
C TYR A 267 -12.45 7.54 -1.66
N ASP A 268 -12.47 8.75 -2.23
CA ASP A 268 -13.10 9.97 -1.68
C ASP A 268 -14.02 10.62 -2.74
N PRO A 269 -15.19 10.04 -3.01
CA PRO A 269 -16.02 10.40 -4.17
C PRO A 269 -16.53 11.84 -4.17
N ASN A 270 -16.67 12.46 -3.00
CA ASN A 270 -17.12 13.86 -2.86
C ASN A 270 -15.96 14.84 -2.68
N GLY A 271 -14.71 14.36 -2.55
CA GLY A 271 -13.53 15.19 -2.27
C GLY A 271 -13.56 15.85 -0.88
N GLU A 272 -14.38 15.33 0.05
CA GLU A 272 -14.57 15.93 1.38
C GLU A 272 -13.39 15.66 2.32
N HIS A 273 -12.55 14.67 1.97
CA HIS A 273 -11.48 14.19 2.82
C HIS A 273 -10.08 14.58 2.31
N GLY A 274 -9.99 15.47 1.32
CA GLY A 274 -8.70 15.87 0.72
C GLY A 274 -7.68 16.46 1.71
N ALA A 275 -8.15 17.06 2.83
CA ALA A 275 -7.29 17.57 3.91
C ALA A 275 -7.29 16.68 5.17
N ASN A 276 -7.95 15.51 5.13
CA ASN A 276 -8.07 14.63 6.29
C ASN A 276 -6.83 13.70 6.39
N PRO A 277 -6.01 13.77 7.46
CA PRO A 277 -4.83 12.94 7.62
C PRO A 277 -5.14 11.44 7.79
N LEU A 278 -6.38 11.07 8.10
CA LEU A 278 -6.78 9.66 8.14
C LEU A 278 -7.11 9.10 6.75
N ALA A 279 -7.41 9.96 5.77
CA ALA A 279 -7.54 9.56 4.37
C ALA A 279 -6.20 9.70 3.63
N TRP A 280 -5.51 10.80 3.88
CA TRP A 280 -4.27 11.17 3.21
C TRP A 280 -3.21 11.56 4.25
N PRO A 281 -2.42 10.62 4.74
CA PRO A 281 -1.44 10.84 5.81
C PRO A 281 -0.44 11.96 5.56
N LEU A 282 -0.13 12.29 4.31
CA LEU A 282 0.73 13.43 3.99
C LEU A 282 0.15 14.77 4.49
N GLN A 283 -1.16 14.86 4.71
CA GLN A 283 -1.84 16.05 5.23
C GLN A 283 -1.66 16.23 6.75
N ALA A 284 -1.13 15.21 7.45
CA ALA A 284 -0.93 15.29 8.90
C ALA A 284 -0.01 16.46 9.27
N SER A 285 -0.39 17.21 10.29
CA SER A 285 0.47 18.23 10.91
C SER A 285 1.53 17.57 11.81
N THR A 286 2.52 18.33 12.22
CA THR A 286 3.52 17.85 13.21
C THR A 286 2.85 17.43 14.52
N GLU A 287 1.77 18.11 14.92
CA GLU A 287 1.01 17.79 16.13
C GLU A 287 0.28 16.44 15.99
N ASP A 288 -0.34 16.17 14.83
CA ASP A 288 -1.01 14.89 14.56
C ASP A 288 -0.03 13.70 14.61
N LEU A 289 1.24 13.92 14.28
CA LEU A 289 2.27 12.89 14.24
C LEU A 289 2.97 12.66 15.59
N THR A 290 2.86 13.62 16.52
CA THR A 290 3.56 13.54 17.81
C THR A 290 3.04 12.37 18.65
N GLY A 291 3.95 11.49 19.08
CA GLY A 291 3.59 10.30 19.87
C GLY A 291 3.35 9.02 19.06
N LEU A 292 3.51 9.07 17.75
CA LEU A 292 3.50 7.86 16.92
C LEU A 292 4.69 6.94 17.25
N PRO A 293 4.54 5.62 17.08
CA PRO A 293 5.64 4.65 17.23
C PRO A 293 6.69 4.83 16.13
N PRO A 294 7.83 4.12 16.20
CA PRO A 294 8.84 4.15 15.15
C PRO A 294 8.30 3.81 13.76
N HIS A 295 8.77 4.49 12.74
CA HIS A 295 8.39 4.28 11.34
C HIS A 295 9.60 3.96 10.47
N ILE A 296 9.41 3.01 9.56
CA ILE A 296 10.30 2.80 8.42
C ILE A 296 9.51 3.15 7.16
N ILE A 297 10.06 4.05 6.34
CA ILE A 297 9.48 4.44 5.07
C ILE A 297 10.44 4.03 3.96
N SER A 298 10.08 3.05 3.16
CA SER A 298 10.87 2.72 1.97
C SER A 298 10.25 3.33 0.72
N VAL A 299 11.09 3.87 -0.15
CA VAL A 299 10.71 4.45 -1.44
C VAL A 299 11.60 3.92 -2.54
N ASN A 300 11.09 3.90 -3.76
CA ASN A 300 11.84 3.46 -4.94
C ASN A 300 12.24 4.67 -5.80
N GLU A 301 13.44 4.64 -6.37
CA GLU A 301 13.97 5.78 -7.15
C GLU A 301 13.09 6.15 -8.35
N LEU A 302 12.56 5.16 -9.05
CA LEU A 302 11.76 5.34 -10.28
C LEU A 302 10.25 5.34 -10.03
N ASP A 303 9.84 5.57 -8.77
CA ASP A 303 8.45 5.57 -8.36
C ASP A 303 7.89 7.00 -8.34
N PRO A 304 6.74 7.27 -8.95
CA PRO A 304 6.04 8.55 -8.77
C PRO A 304 5.79 8.90 -7.29
N LEU A 305 5.57 7.91 -6.42
CA LEU A 305 5.28 8.10 -4.99
C LEU A 305 6.52 8.39 -4.13
N ARG A 306 7.73 8.41 -4.72
CA ARG A 306 9.00 8.59 -3.99
C ARG A 306 8.99 9.80 -3.06
N ASP A 307 8.65 10.96 -3.60
CA ASP A 307 8.83 12.23 -2.88
C ASP A 307 7.82 12.40 -1.75
N GLU A 308 6.60 11.88 -1.86
CA GLU A 308 5.63 11.95 -0.76
C GLU A 308 6.07 11.11 0.44
N GLY A 309 6.68 9.95 0.20
CA GLY A 309 7.30 9.15 1.26
C GLY A 309 8.46 9.90 1.93
N LEU A 310 9.33 10.55 1.15
CA LEU A 310 10.45 11.36 1.68
C LEU A 310 9.97 12.58 2.46
N VAL A 311 8.93 13.26 1.99
CA VAL A 311 8.32 14.40 2.71
C VAL A 311 7.70 13.92 4.02
N PHE A 312 6.96 12.81 3.99
CA PHE A 312 6.35 12.25 5.20
C PHE A 312 7.40 11.82 6.24
N TYR A 313 8.48 11.17 5.79
CA TYR A 313 9.63 10.85 6.66
C TYR A 313 10.16 12.09 7.40
N ARG A 314 10.34 13.21 6.69
CA ARG A 314 10.81 14.46 7.30
C ARG A 314 9.81 15.04 8.30
N LYS A 315 8.50 14.91 8.03
CA LYS A 315 7.44 15.32 8.97
C LYS A 315 7.49 14.48 10.26
N LEU A 316 7.71 13.17 10.15
CA LEU A 316 7.89 12.30 11.32
C LEU A 316 9.07 12.75 12.18
N LEU A 317 10.22 13.02 11.57
CA LEU A 317 11.39 13.53 12.31
C LEU A 317 11.11 14.88 12.97
N ALA A 318 10.42 15.79 12.29
CA ALA A 318 10.04 17.09 12.85
C ALA A 318 9.07 16.96 14.04
N ALA A 319 8.26 15.90 14.08
CA ALA A 319 7.37 15.56 15.19
C ALA A 319 8.09 14.80 16.34
N GLY A 320 9.39 14.55 16.23
CA GLY A 320 10.18 13.81 17.22
C GLY A 320 9.95 12.28 17.16
N VAL A 321 9.35 11.77 16.10
CA VAL A 321 9.14 10.34 15.87
C VAL A 321 10.43 9.72 15.33
N SER A 322 10.83 8.57 15.85
CA SER A 322 11.93 7.79 15.29
C SER A 322 11.55 7.30 13.89
N ALA A 323 12.27 7.69 12.86
CA ALA A 323 11.99 7.28 11.49
C ALA A 323 13.29 7.02 10.69
N VAL A 324 13.19 6.09 9.73
CA VAL A 324 14.27 5.72 8.80
C VAL A 324 13.71 5.67 7.39
#